data_f4329f5e6575c786d72fc7ec86e495b1
#
_entry.id   f4329f5e6575c786d72fc7ec86e495b1
#
_cell.length_a   1.000
_cell.length_b   1.000
_cell.length_c   1.000
_cell.angle_alpha   90.00
_cell.angle_beta   90.00
_cell.angle_gamma   90.00
#
_symmetry.space_group_name_H-M   'P 1'
#
loop_
_entity.id
_entity.type
_entity.pdbx_description
1 polymer ?
#
loop_
_entity_poly.entity_id
_entity_poly.type
_entity_poly.pdbx_seq_one_letter_code
_entity_poly.pdbx_strand_id
1 'polypeptide(L)'
;IKDEIDLPLIAYDIPVCVGMKLQRETIHKLVEAQLIIALKDSSGDEGNFRMLINDFKDRPDFRLFTGSEIVADSAILAGAHGCVPGLGNVDPRAYVRLYEAATAGKIDDAKQEQARLIDLFQMVFWSLPDLSPGASGVGSFKVSMQQLGIIKNSEMRRPNRPLPDAIKQRIKAHLKTHKLLN
;
A
#
# COMPACT_ATOMS: atom_id res chain seq x y z
N ILE A 1 25.67 1.08 -4.80
CA ILE A 1 24.56 0.35 -5.47
C ILE A 1 24.33 0.93 -6.88
N LYS A 2 24.15 2.26 -7.01
CA LYS A 2 23.87 2.90 -8.32
C LYS A 2 24.95 2.61 -9.36
N ASP A 3 26.20 2.58 -8.94
CA ASP A 3 27.35 2.31 -9.79
C ASP A 3 27.51 0.83 -10.16
N GLU A 4 26.81 -0.05 -9.47
CA GLU A 4 26.90 -1.51 -9.63
C GLU A 4 25.77 -2.09 -10.49
N ILE A 5 24.67 -1.34 -10.67
CA ILE A 5 23.49 -1.79 -11.39
C ILE A 5 22.96 -0.71 -12.34
N ASP A 6 22.65 -1.11 -13.56
CA ASP A 6 22.03 -0.25 -14.58
C ASP A 6 20.49 -0.38 -14.54
N LEU A 7 19.92 -0.15 -13.35
CA LEU A 7 18.46 -0.17 -13.15
C LEU A 7 18.02 1.13 -12.47
N PRO A 8 16.82 1.63 -12.80
CA PRO A 8 16.23 2.73 -12.07
C PRO A 8 15.92 2.32 -10.63
N LEU A 9 16.29 3.14 -9.66
CA LEU A 9 16.07 2.88 -8.24
C LEU A 9 14.87 3.64 -7.73
N ILE A 10 14.05 2.97 -6.93
CA ILE A 10 12.92 3.56 -6.20
C ILE A 10 13.23 3.45 -4.71
N ALA A 11 13.25 4.58 -4.00
CA ALA A 11 13.36 4.55 -2.54
C ALA A 11 12.06 4.01 -1.92
N TYR A 12 12.19 3.21 -0.86
CA TYR A 12 11.04 2.69 -0.15
C TYR A 12 11.12 3.04 1.33
N ASP A 13 10.30 4.01 1.76
CA ASP A 13 10.19 4.41 3.16
C ASP A 13 9.18 3.51 3.88
N ILE A 14 9.68 2.58 4.69
CA ILE A 14 8.90 1.60 5.45
C ILE A 14 9.48 1.36 6.85
N PRO A 15 9.37 2.34 7.76
CA PRO A 15 9.99 2.29 9.09
C PRO A 15 9.63 1.06 9.91
N VAL A 16 8.40 0.56 9.77
CA VAL A 16 7.93 -0.64 10.49
C VAL A 16 8.77 -1.90 10.18
N CYS A 17 9.41 -1.94 9.01
CA CYS A 17 10.26 -3.08 8.60
C CYS A 17 11.74 -2.87 8.85
N VAL A 18 12.21 -1.61 8.78
CA VAL A 18 13.66 -1.28 8.83
C VAL A 18 14.07 -0.50 10.07
N GLY A 19 13.11 -0.07 10.91
CA GLY A 19 13.37 0.65 12.16
C GLY A 19 13.78 2.12 11.98
N MET A 20 13.80 2.64 10.75
CA MET A 20 14.23 4.00 10.45
C MET A 20 13.39 4.61 9.34
N LYS A 21 12.94 5.86 9.54
CA LYS A 21 12.24 6.66 8.52
C LYS A 21 13.25 7.41 7.65
N LEU A 22 12.98 7.45 6.35
CA LEU A 22 13.68 8.35 5.44
C LEU A 22 13.28 9.79 5.73
N GLN A 23 14.25 10.60 6.14
CA GLN A 23 14.01 12.01 6.40
C GLN A 23 13.83 12.78 5.08
N ARG A 24 12.97 13.79 5.09
CA ARG A 24 12.68 14.65 3.91
C ARG A 24 13.96 15.20 3.26
N GLU A 25 14.91 15.67 4.08
CA GLU A 25 16.20 16.14 3.60
C GLU A 25 17.04 15.07 2.88
N THR A 26 16.97 13.82 3.38
CA THR A 26 17.64 12.68 2.72
C THR A 26 17.04 12.41 1.35
N ILE A 27 15.70 12.46 1.26
CA ILE A 27 15.00 12.26 -0.02
C ILE A 27 15.40 13.35 -1.03
N HIS A 28 15.45 14.61 -0.61
CA HIS A 28 15.94 15.71 -1.47
C HIS A 28 17.35 15.45 -1.99
N LYS A 29 18.29 15.09 -1.11
CA LYS A 29 19.67 14.78 -1.52
C LYS A 29 19.75 13.62 -2.52
N LEU A 30 18.94 12.57 -2.34
CA LEU A 30 18.90 11.44 -3.27
C LEU A 30 18.34 11.83 -4.65
N VAL A 31 17.33 12.69 -4.69
CA VAL A 31 16.73 13.19 -5.93
C VAL A 31 17.69 14.12 -6.66
N GLU A 32 18.30 15.09 -5.96
CA GLU A 32 19.28 16.02 -6.54
C GLU A 32 20.50 15.30 -7.11
N ALA A 33 20.97 14.26 -6.43
CA ALA A 33 22.04 13.40 -6.89
C ALA A 33 21.62 12.42 -8.01
N GLN A 34 20.35 12.45 -8.45
CA GLN A 34 19.78 11.54 -9.47
C GLN A 34 19.95 10.05 -9.14
N LEU A 35 19.99 9.71 -7.85
CA LEU A 35 20.15 8.33 -7.36
C LEU A 35 18.85 7.54 -7.37
N ILE A 36 17.71 8.22 -7.30
CA ILE A 36 16.38 7.60 -7.30
C ILE A 36 15.46 8.33 -8.28
N ILE A 37 14.55 7.58 -8.89
CA ILE A 37 13.53 8.11 -9.82
C ILE A 37 12.14 8.22 -9.17
N ALA A 38 11.97 7.58 -8.02
CA ALA A 38 10.71 7.59 -7.30
C ALA A 38 10.89 7.30 -5.80
N LEU A 39 9.86 7.63 -5.03
CA LEU A 39 9.68 7.21 -3.66
C LEU A 39 8.35 6.47 -3.52
N LYS A 40 8.35 5.32 -2.84
CA LYS A 40 7.15 4.72 -2.24
C LYS A 40 7.17 4.98 -0.74
N ASP A 41 6.16 5.67 -0.23
CA ASP A 41 6.01 5.97 1.20
C ASP A 41 4.95 5.07 1.85
N SER A 42 5.39 4.22 2.76
CA SER A 42 4.56 3.39 3.65
C SER A 42 4.86 3.72 5.12
N SER A 43 5.31 4.93 5.40
CA SER A 43 5.69 5.34 6.76
C SER A 43 4.50 5.61 7.68
N GLY A 44 3.31 5.90 7.10
CA GLY A 44 2.14 6.36 7.84
C GLY A 44 2.20 7.84 8.24
N ASP A 45 3.23 8.57 7.81
CA ASP A 45 3.37 10.00 8.03
C ASP A 45 2.82 10.79 6.82
N GLU A 46 1.50 10.84 6.74
CA GLU A 46 0.78 11.49 5.64
C GLU A 46 1.09 12.99 5.54
N GLY A 47 1.39 13.63 6.67
CA GLY A 47 1.79 15.05 6.71
C GLY A 47 3.11 15.28 5.99
N ASN A 48 4.13 14.46 6.28
CA ASN A 48 5.41 14.51 5.59
C ASN A 48 5.27 14.14 4.11
N PHE A 49 4.47 13.13 3.78
CA PHE A 49 4.21 12.75 2.39
C PHE A 49 3.56 13.88 1.60
N ARG A 50 2.61 14.61 2.22
CA ARG A 50 1.99 15.81 1.62
C ARG A 50 3.00 16.92 1.35
N MET A 51 3.96 17.15 2.28
CA MET A 51 5.04 18.10 2.05
C MET A 51 5.93 17.68 0.88
N LEU A 52 6.29 16.40 0.77
CA LEU A 52 7.07 15.86 -0.35
C LEU A 52 6.34 16.04 -1.69
N ILE A 53 5.02 15.83 -1.74
CA ILE A 53 4.23 16.09 -2.94
C ILE A 53 4.37 17.55 -3.37
N ASN A 54 4.27 18.48 -2.43
CA ASN A 54 4.43 19.91 -2.75
C ASN A 54 5.86 20.26 -3.19
N ASP A 55 6.89 19.67 -2.57
CA ASP A 55 8.29 19.91 -2.89
C ASP A 55 8.64 19.49 -4.33
N PHE A 56 8.09 18.36 -4.77
CA PHE A 56 8.44 17.74 -6.04
C PHE A 56 7.38 17.91 -7.13
N LYS A 57 6.37 18.78 -6.94
CA LYS A 57 5.28 18.99 -7.90
C LYS A 57 5.76 19.42 -9.30
N ASP A 58 6.88 20.16 -9.35
CA ASP A 58 7.46 20.69 -10.59
C ASP A 58 8.66 19.84 -11.08
N ARG A 59 8.81 18.60 -10.56
CA ARG A 59 9.87 17.65 -10.92
C ARG A 59 9.31 16.49 -11.75
N PRO A 60 9.20 16.62 -13.08
CA PRO A 60 8.63 15.59 -13.94
C PRO A 60 9.47 14.31 -14.04
N ASP A 61 10.72 14.37 -13.58
CA ASP A 61 11.67 13.26 -13.52
C ASP A 61 11.56 12.42 -12.25
N PHE A 62 10.75 12.83 -11.25
CA PHE A 62 10.58 12.13 -9.97
C PHE A 62 9.12 11.80 -9.70
N ARG A 63 8.87 10.58 -9.17
CA ARG A 63 7.52 10.10 -8.90
C ARG A 63 7.32 9.77 -7.42
N LEU A 64 6.11 10.05 -6.91
CA LEU A 64 5.71 9.79 -5.52
C LEU A 64 4.52 8.84 -5.49
N PHE A 65 4.66 7.73 -4.77
CA PHE A 65 3.63 6.72 -4.58
C PHE A 65 3.32 6.55 -3.10
N THR A 66 2.04 6.57 -2.72
CA THR A 66 1.65 6.14 -1.38
C THR A 66 1.61 4.61 -1.31
N GLY A 67 2.03 4.07 -0.18
CA GLY A 67 1.85 2.66 0.17
C GLY A 67 0.66 2.44 1.10
N SER A 68 -0.05 3.51 1.48
CA SER A 68 -1.19 3.43 2.38
C SER A 68 -2.44 2.93 1.66
N GLU A 69 -3.10 1.95 2.25
CA GLU A 69 -4.36 1.38 1.74
C GLU A 69 -5.56 2.29 1.98
N ILE A 70 -5.50 3.09 3.05
CA ILE A 70 -6.71 3.75 3.60
C ILE A 70 -6.78 5.26 3.33
N VAL A 71 -5.78 5.83 2.65
CA VAL A 71 -5.73 7.26 2.27
C VAL A 71 -5.24 7.45 0.84
N ALA A 72 -5.40 6.44 -0.01
CA ALA A 72 -4.93 6.49 -1.40
C ALA A 72 -5.64 7.58 -2.21
N ASP A 73 -6.95 7.78 -1.98
CA ASP A 73 -7.74 8.84 -2.61
C ASP A 73 -7.17 10.23 -2.31
N SER A 74 -6.96 10.53 -1.03
CA SER A 74 -6.46 11.84 -0.60
C SER A 74 -5.02 12.08 -1.06
N ALA A 75 -4.18 11.06 -1.09
CA ALA A 75 -2.82 11.15 -1.61
C ALA A 75 -2.80 11.48 -3.11
N ILE A 76 -3.63 10.79 -3.92
CA ILE A 76 -3.72 11.01 -5.37
C ILE A 76 -4.33 12.39 -5.65
N LEU A 77 -5.41 12.78 -4.97
CA LEU A 77 -6.00 14.11 -5.07
C LEU A 77 -5.02 15.23 -4.66
N ALA A 78 -4.07 14.91 -3.78
CA ALA A 78 -3.00 15.82 -3.39
C ALA A 78 -1.89 15.98 -4.42
N GLY A 79 -1.83 15.10 -5.44
CA GLY A 79 -0.82 15.12 -6.49
C GLY A 79 0.18 13.95 -6.44
N ALA A 80 -0.05 12.92 -5.61
CA ALA A 80 0.71 11.68 -5.71
C ALA A 80 0.48 11.02 -7.09
N HIS A 81 1.52 10.39 -7.63
CA HIS A 81 1.49 9.77 -8.95
C HIS A 81 0.76 8.42 -8.98
N GLY A 82 0.40 7.90 -7.82
CA GLY A 82 -0.33 6.65 -7.68
C GLY A 82 -0.17 6.03 -6.30
N CYS A 83 -0.57 4.76 -6.19
CA CYS A 83 -0.48 3.99 -4.96
C CYS A 83 0.07 2.58 -5.23
N VAL A 84 0.79 2.03 -4.25
CA VAL A 84 1.32 0.65 -4.27
C VAL A 84 0.94 -0.04 -2.95
N PRO A 85 -0.36 -0.30 -2.72
CA PRO A 85 -0.89 -0.86 -1.48
C PRO A 85 -0.78 -2.38 -1.44
N GLY A 86 -0.64 -2.96 -0.25
CA GLY A 86 -0.65 -4.40 -0.06
C GLY A 86 -2.01 -5.03 -0.41
N LEU A 87 -3.12 -4.36 -0.08
CA LEU A 87 -4.48 -4.78 -0.44
C LEU A 87 -4.72 -4.84 -1.96
N GLY A 88 -3.90 -4.15 -2.76
CA GLY A 88 -3.90 -4.24 -4.22
C GLY A 88 -3.62 -5.65 -4.76
N ASN A 89 -3.04 -6.55 -3.95
CA ASN A 89 -2.91 -7.96 -4.28
C ASN A 89 -4.24 -8.73 -4.17
N VAL A 90 -5.21 -8.19 -3.45
CA VAL A 90 -6.54 -8.80 -3.25
C VAL A 90 -7.57 -8.22 -4.23
N ASP A 91 -7.62 -6.89 -4.33
CA ASP A 91 -8.53 -6.19 -5.25
C ASP A 91 -7.80 -5.07 -6.02
N PRO A 92 -6.97 -5.41 -7.01
CA PRO A 92 -6.26 -4.42 -7.81
C PRO A 92 -7.20 -3.51 -8.60
N ARG A 93 -8.35 -4.03 -9.04
CA ARG A 93 -9.33 -3.27 -9.84
C ARG A 93 -9.95 -2.12 -9.06
N ALA A 94 -10.10 -2.26 -7.74
CA ALA A 94 -10.60 -1.19 -6.90
C ALA A 94 -9.65 0.01 -6.87
N TYR A 95 -8.36 -0.24 -6.74
CA TYR A 95 -7.37 0.84 -6.77
C TYR A 95 -7.23 1.50 -8.14
N VAL A 96 -7.47 0.75 -9.22
CA VAL A 96 -7.56 1.33 -10.59
C VAL A 96 -8.77 2.27 -10.67
N ARG A 97 -9.97 1.83 -10.25
CA ARG A 97 -11.16 2.69 -10.24
C ARG A 97 -10.98 3.94 -9.38
N LEU A 98 -10.39 3.77 -8.18
CA LEU A 98 -10.08 4.89 -7.30
C LEU A 98 -9.14 5.89 -7.96
N TYR A 99 -8.05 5.40 -8.57
CA TYR A 99 -7.09 6.24 -9.29
C TYR A 99 -7.73 7.00 -10.44
N GLU A 100 -8.49 6.30 -11.29
CA GLU A 100 -9.20 6.91 -12.42
C GLU A 100 -10.22 7.96 -11.97
N ALA A 101 -10.98 7.69 -10.91
CA ALA A 101 -11.93 8.63 -10.35
C ALA A 101 -11.22 9.88 -9.79
N ALA A 102 -10.17 9.69 -8.98
CA ALA A 102 -9.41 10.79 -8.37
C ALA A 102 -8.74 11.68 -9.43
N THR A 103 -8.09 11.08 -10.44
CA THR A 103 -7.42 11.83 -11.51
C THR A 103 -8.39 12.52 -12.47
N ALA A 104 -9.61 11.99 -12.63
CA ALA A 104 -10.68 12.62 -13.38
C ALA A 104 -11.45 13.71 -12.60
N GLY A 105 -11.06 14.00 -11.35
CA GLY A 105 -11.75 14.96 -10.49
C GLY A 105 -13.12 14.52 -9.96
N LYS A 106 -13.45 13.23 -10.10
CA LYS A 106 -14.69 12.62 -9.58
C LYS A 106 -14.52 12.28 -8.10
N ILE A 107 -14.51 13.33 -7.27
CA ILE A 107 -14.12 13.24 -5.85
C ILE A 107 -15.04 12.28 -5.08
N ASP A 108 -16.35 12.31 -5.32
CA ASP A 108 -17.31 11.47 -4.58
C ASP A 108 -17.16 9.99 -4.97
N ASP A 109 -16.90 9.68 -6.25
CA ASP A 109 -16.63 8.32 -6.70
C ASP A 109 -15.33 7.78 -6.05
N ALA A 110 -14.27 8.60 -6.00
CA ALA A 110 -13.01 8.23 -5.35
C ALA A 110 -13.19 7.96 -3.86
N LYS A 111 -13.92 8.82 -3.14
CA LYS A 111 -14.25 8.63 -1.72
C LYS A 111 -15.08 7.37 -1.48
N GLN A 112 -16.07 7.09 -2.34
CA GLN A 112 -16.90 5.89 -2.20
C GLN A 112 -16.06 4.61 -2.38
N GLU A 113 -15.18 4.58 -3.38
CA GLU A 113 -14.29 3.44 -3.58
C GLU A 113 -13.29 3.30 -2.42
N GLN A 114 -12.74 4.43 -1.92
CA GLN A 114 -11.86 4.43 -0.75
C GLN A 114 -12.59 3.89 0.50
N ALA A 115 -13.83 4.29 0.75
CA ALA A 115 -14.61 3.79 1.88
C ALA A 115 -14.81 2.26 1.79
N ARG A 116 -15.07 1.72 0.59
CA ARG A 116 -15.16 0.28 0.36
C ARG A 116 -13.84 -0.43 0.63
N LEU A 117 -12.72 0.17 0.21
CA LEU A 117 -11.38 -0.36 0.47
C LEU A 117 -11.01 -0.33 1.95
N ILE A 118 -11.41 0.71 2.69
CA ILE A 118 -11.23 0.81 4.15
C ILE A 118 -11.99 -0.32 4.85
N ASP A 119 -13.22 -0.61 4.42
CA ASP A 119 -13.99 -1.73 4.99
C ASP A 119 -13.31 -3.07 4.66
N LEU A 120 -12.93 -3.31 3.42
CA LEU A 120 -12.20 -4.53 3.03
C LEU A 120 -10.89 -4.69 3.81
N PHE A 121 -10.17 -3.60 4.07
CA PHE A 121 -8.91 -3.58 4.79
C PHE A 121 -9.04 -3.99 6.26
N GLN A 122 -10.23 -3.91 6.87
CA GLN A 122 -10.44 -4.27 8.29
C GLN A 122 -9.91 -5.67 8.64
N MET A 123 -9.87 -6.58 7.69
CA MET A 123 -9.39 -7.95 7.92
C MET A 123 -7.96 -8.02 8.45
N VAL A 124 -7.11 -7.01 8.20
CA VAL A 124 -5.72 -6.99 8.65
C VAL A 124 -5.57 -6.81 10.16
N PHE A 125 -6.63 -6.35 10.85
CA PHE A 125 -6.64 -6.13 12.29
C PHE A 125 -7.22 -7.31 13.09
N TRP A 126 -7.85 -8.30 12.44
CA TRP A 126 -8.62 -9.34 13.12
C TRP A 126 -7.79 -10.35 13.89
N SER A 127 -6.48 -10.39 13.68
CA SER A 127 -5.56 -11.26 14.42
C SER A 127 -4.72 -10.51 15.46
N LEU A 128 -5.01 -9.22 15.68
CA LEU A 128 -4.37 -8.44 16.73
C LEU A 128 -5.09 -8.64 18.07
N PRO A 129 -4.38 -8.61 19.20
CA PRO A 129 -2.92 -8.49 19.35
C PRO A 129 -2.14 -9.83 19.28
N ASP A 130 -2.82 -10.97 18.99
CA ASP A 130 -2.22 -12.31 19.05
C ASP A 130 -1.08 -12.52 18.05
N LEU A 131 -1.12 -11.82 16.94
CA LEU A 131 -0.06 -11.76 15.93
C LEU A 131 0.52 -10.34 15.82
N SER A 132 1.76 -10.26 15.33
CA SER A 132 2.33 -8.95 14.99
C SER A 132 1.55 -8.29 13.84
N PRO A 133 1.54 -6.93 13.74
CA PRO A 133 0.86 -6.23 12.66
C PRO A 133 1.25 -6.73 11.26
N GLY A 134 2.55 -7.00 11.04
CA GLY A 134 3.04 -7.56 9.77
C GLY A 134 2.51 -8.97 9.49
N ALA A 135 2.47 -9.86 10.50
CA ALA A 135 1.93 -11.21 10.34
C ALA A 135 0.42 -11.18 10.09
N SER A 136 -0.32 -10.33 10.81
CA SER A 136 -1.76 -10.17 10.63
C SER A 136 -2.08 -9.59 9.23
N GLY A 137 -1.42 -8.50 8.82
CA GLY A 137 -1.67 -7.85 7.53
C GLY A 137 -1.29 -8.73 6.34
N VAL A 138 -0.01 -9.14 6.25
CA VAL A 138 0.46 -9.99 5.14
C VAL A 138 -0.26 -11.34 5.13
N GLY A 139 -0.53 -11.92 6.31
CA GLY A 139 -1.31 -13.16 6.43
C GLY A 139 -2.71 -13.01 5.86
N SER A 140 -3.40 -11.90 6.15
CA SER A 140 -4.74 -11.60 5.63
C SER A 140 -4.74 -11.49 4.10
N PHE A 141 -3.77 -10.80 3.51
CA PHE A 141 -3.64 -10.71 2.06
C PHE A 141 -3.37 -12.08 1.43
N LYS A 142 -2.45 -12.87 1.99
CA LYS A 142 -2.14 -14.21 1.48
C LYS A 142 -3.33 -15.16 1.58
N VAL A 143 -4.06 -15.16 2.70
CA VAL A 143 -5.29 -15.95 2.86
C VAL A 143 -6.34 -15.52 1.85
N SER A 144 -6.53 -14.22 1.64
CA SER A 144 -7.45 -13.70 0.63
C SER A 144 -7.06 -14.17 -0.78
N MET A 145 -5.80 -14.01 -1.16
CA MET A 145 -5.27 -14.44 -2.46
C MET A 145 -5.43 -15.97 -2.67
N GLN A 146 -5.21 -16.77 -1.63
CA GLN A 146 -5.44 -18.22 -1.70
C GLN A 146 -6.91 -18.54 -1.92
N GLN A 147 -7.81 -17.88 -1.23
CA GLN A 147 -9.26 -18.11 -1.36
C GLN A 147 -9.79 -17.64 -2.73
N LEU A 148 -9.17 -16.61 -3.29
CA LEU A 148 -9.45 -16.13 -4.65
C LEU A 148 -8.80 -16.99 -5.75
N GLY A 149 -8.02 -18.01 -5.39
CA GLY A 149 -7.33 -18.89 -6.35
C GLY A 149 -6.11 -18.24 -7.02
N ILE A 150 -5.61 -17.12 -6.52
CA ILE A 150 -4.46 -16.40 -7.07
C ILE A 150 -3.15 -17.11 -6.70
N ILE A 151 -3.05 -17.62 -5.47
CA ILE A 151 -1.89 -18.39 -4.98
C ILE A 151 -2.34 -19.75 -4.44
N LYS A 152 -1.43 -20.74 -4.46
CA LYS A 152 -1.74 -22.12 -4.03
C LYS A 152 -1.91 -22.28 -2.52
N ASN A 153 -1.15 -21.53 -1.72
CA ASN A 153 -1.20 -21.58 -0.26
C ASN A 153 -0.94 -20.21 0.35
N SER A 154 -1.30 -20.05 1.62
CA SER A 154 -1.12 -18.82 2.39
C SER A 154 -0.01 -18.94 3.45
N GLU A 155 0.97 -19.84 3.22
CA GLU A 155 2.08 -20.04 4.14
C GLU A 155 2.86 -18.75 4.39
N MET A 156 3.22 -18.54 5.64
CA MET A 156 3.99 -17.39 6.08
C MET A 156 5.46 -17.76 6.26
N ARG A 157 6.35 -16.87 5.79
CA ARG A 157 7.77 -17.03 6.06
C ARG A 157 8.03 -16.90 7.57
N ARG A 158 8.82 -17.83 8.13
CA ARG A 158 9.26 -17.75 9.54
C ARG A 158 10.02 -16.43 9.80
N PRO A 159 9.86 -15.82 10.98
CA PRO A 159 9.20 -16.31 12.20
C PRO A 159 7.68 -16.07 12.25
N ASN A 160 7.05 -15.51 11.20
CA ASN A 160 5.61 -15.23 11.21
C ASN A 160 4.79 -16.51 11.31
N ARG A 161 3.75 -16.47 12.14
CA ARG A 161 2.79 -17.56 12.30
C ARG A 161 1.64 -17.40 11.31
N PRO A 162 1.02 -18.51 10.84
CA PRO A 162 -0.18 -18.46 10.00
C PRO A 162 -1.37 -17.91 10.80
N LEU A 163 -2.35 -17.36 10.08
CA LEU A 163 -3.61 -16.91 10.68
C LEU A 163 -4.39 -18.11 11.26
N PRO A 164 -5.10 -17.94 12.40
CA PRO A 164 -6.04 -18.94 12.91
C PRO A 164 -7.14 -19.29 11.90
N ASP A 165 -7.63 -20.52 11.92
CA ASP A 165 -8.65 -20.98 10.96
C ASP A 165 -9.97 -20.20 11.09
N ALA A 166 -10.36 -19.80 12.29
CA ALA A 166 -11.52 -18.93 12.49
C ALA A 166 -11.38 -17.59 11.73
N ILE A 167 -10.20 -17.00 11.75
CA ILE A 167 -9.91 -15.76 10.99
C ILE A 167 -9.95 -16.03 9.50
N LYS A 168 -9.39 -17.14 9.01
CA LYS A 168 -9.46 -17.51 7.59
C LYS A 168 -10.91 -17.64 7.11
N GLN A 169 -11.80 -18.24 7.92
CA GLN A 169 -13.22 -18.33 7.60
C GLN A 169 -13.91 -16.96 7.61
N ARG A 170 -13.56 -16.11 8.58
CA ARG A 170 -14.06 -14.73 8.62
C ARG A 170 -13.65 -13.93 7.37
N ILE A 171 -12.39 -14.06 6.94
CA ILE A 171 -11.90 -13.44 5.69
C ILE A 171 -12.71 -13.94 4.50
N LYS A 172 -12.99 -15.25 4.42
CA LYS A 172 -13.81 -15.83 3.34
C LYS A 172 -15.20 -15.18 3.26
N ALA A 173 -15.87 -15.05 4.40
CA ALA A 173 -17.17 -14.39 4.47
C ALA A 173 -17.08 -12.92 4.04
N HIS A 174 -16.03 -12.22 4.47
CA HIS A 174 -15.80 -10.81 4.12
C HIS A 174 -15.56 -10.61 2.61
N LEU A 175 -14.77 -11.46 1.99
CA LEU A 175 -14.57 -11.43 0.53
C LEU A 175 -15.88 -11.64 -0.23
N LYS A 176 -16.79 -12.50 0.27
CA LYS A 176 -18.14 -12.68 -0.32
C LYS A 176 -18.98 -11.40 -0.17
N THR A 177 -18.98 -10.75 1.00
CA THR A 177 -19.67 -9.48 1.21
C THR A 177 -19.20 -8.41 0.22
N HIS A 178 -17.92 -8.38 -0.10
CA HIS A 178 -17.32 -7.48 -1.09
C HIS A 178 -17.45 -7.97 -2.53
N LYS A 179 -18.17 -9.08 -2.79
CA LYS A 179 -18.38 -9.67 -4.12
C LYS A 179 -17.08 -10.02 -4.85
N LEU A 180 -16.03 -10.30 -4.11
CA LEU A 180 -14.74 -10.78 -4.64
C LEU A 180 -14.70 -12.31 -4.75
N LEU A 181 -15.54 -13.00 -3.99
CA LEU A 181 -15.69 -14.46 -3.97
C LEU A 181 -17.17 -14.82 -4.10
N ASN A 182 -17.48 -15.87 -4.86
CA ASN A 182 -18.83 -16.43 -5.03
C ASN A 182 -19.28 -17.27 -3.81
#